data_2c26741a4388d863644374c556137e38
#
_entry.id   2c26741a4388d863644374c556137e38
#
_cell.length_a   1.000
_cell.length_b   1.000
_cell.length_c   1.000
_cell.angle_alpha   90.00
_cell.angle_beta   90.00
_cell.angle_gamma   90.00
#
_symmetry.space_group_name_H-M   'P 1'
#
loop_
_entity.id
_entity.type
_entity.pdbx_description
1 polymer ?
#
loop_
_entity_poly.entity_id
_entity_poly.type
_entity_poly.pdbx_seq_one_letter_code
_entity_poly.pdbx_strand_id
1 'polypeptide(L)'
;MFDRFVGIDWSGAKGPRQAGIQLSMAVPGRGVPTRIDPPSGHLWGRQAVFEWLVRAADAGNDTGDAGTDTGDAGTDTGDAGTDTGDAGTDTGTGTDTGGDGNGNGSNESARGSILVGIDFAFAHPFCDENAYYPGLAGTPETPAALWQCIADICKNDGHFYGGAMFAAPGFGDYYLSPRNHGAPHYRSRRRVAELAAKASARAPSPTFKAIGADNVATGSMAGMRMIHALKAELGDAVAVWPLQPVSPARPVSPARPVSPARPPAMVLVEIFPSYYFHAAGLNPARNAAADPGFMTAALNAWGSDGVGADYAPRGSDVDEADAMISAAALRHIAATPGCWQAPQAAAMEGWIFGVPV
;
A
#
# COMPACT_ATOMS: atom_id res chain seq x y z
N MET A 1 4.51 -7.60 -13.72
CA MET A 1 5.57 -7.60 -12.67
C MET A 1 5.53 -6.23 -12.01
N PHE A 2 5.65 -6.14 -10.69
CA PHE A 2 5.61 -4.85 -9.98
C PHE A 2 6.96 -4.14 -10.12
N ASP A 3 6.92 -2.81 -10.24
CA ASP A 3 8.10 -1.97 -10.34
C ASP A 3 8.40 -1.24 -9.02
N ARG A 4 7.42 -1.21 -8.13
CA ARG A 4 7.53 -0.57 -6.81
C ARG A 4 6.87 -1.44 -5.75
N PHE A 5 7.49 -1.52 -4.60
CA PHE A 5 7.04 -2.29 -3.43
C PHE A 5 7.04 -1.36 -2.24
N VAL A 6 5.89 -1.04 -1.72
CA VAL A 6 5.74 -0.06 -0.63
C VAL A 6 5.25 -0.74 0.63
N GLY A 7 6.02 -0.62 1.70
CA GLY A 7 5.62 -0.99 3.05
C GLY A 7 5.10 0.24 3.80
N ILE A 8 3.93 0.12 4.39
CA ILE A 8 3.30 1.18 5.19
C ILE A 8 3.05 0.63 6.59
N ASP A 9 3.78 1.15 7.56
CA ASP A 9 3.40 1.04 8.96
C ASP A 9 2.22 1.96 9.25
N TRP A 10 1.23 1.45 9.99
CA TRP A 10 -0.08 2.10 10.08
C TRP A 10 -0.51 2.37 11.51
N SER A 11 -1.04 3.55 11.76
CA SER A 11 -1.50 3.97 13.07
C SER A 11 -3.01 4.20 13.15
N GLY A 12 -3.62 3.68 14.19
CA GLY A 12 -5.01 3.95 14.57
C GLY A 12 -5.21 5.17 15.46
N ALA A 13 -4.16 5.90 15.82
CA ALA A 13 -4.24 7.05 16.72
C ALA A 13 -5.19 8.13 16.18
N LYS A 14 -5.86 8.85 17.08
CA LYS A 14 -6.75 9.96 16.70
C LYS A 14 -5.91 11.19 16.31
N GLY A 15 -6.32 11.87 15.24
CA GLY A 15 -5.71 13.13 14.83
C GLY A 15 -5.32 13.17 13.36
N PRO A 16 -4.92 14.37 12.86
CA PRO A 16 -4.59 14.57 11.45
C PRO A 16 -3.20 14.07 11.06
N ARG A 17 -2.27 13.97 12.01
CA ARG A 17 -0.89 13.55 11.82
C ARG A 17 -0.49 12.56 12.90
N GLN A 18 0.34 11.58 12.56
CA GLN A 18 0.65 10.46 13.45
C GLN A 18 2.11 10.03 13.27
N ALA A 19 2.85 9.97 14.36
CA ALA A 19 4.25 9.53 14.37
C ALA A 19 4.38 8.06 13.90
N GLY A 20 3.39 7.21 14.25
CA GLY A 20 3.36 5.81 13.91
C GLY A 20 2.91 5.50 12.47
N ILE A 21 2.90 6.47 11.55
CA ILE A 21 2.74 6.18 10.12
C ILE A 21 4.07 6.44 9.43
N GLN A 22 4.65 5.39 8.85
CA GLN A 22 5.89 5.45 8.10
C GLN A 22 5.74 4.69 6.77
N LEU A 23 6.37 5.21 5.74
CA LEU A 23 6.35 4.63 4.40
C LEU A 23 7.77 4.39 3.92
N SER A 24 8.01 3.21 3.36
CA SER A 24 9.26 2.88 2.67
C SER A 24 8.99 2.19 1.34
N MET A 25 9.86 2.39 0.36
CA MET A 25 9.72 1.85 -0.98
C MET A 25 10.98 1.10 -1.40
N ALA A 26 10.79 -0.09 -1.95
CA ALA A 26 11.80 -0.85 -2.68
C ALA A 26 11.45 -0.88 -4.17
N VAL A 27 12.46 -0.91 -5.02
CA VAL A 27 12.35 -1.17 -6.46
C VAL A 27 12.95 -2.55 -6.79
N PRO A 28 12.72 -3.12 -7.98
CA PRO A 28 13.36 -4.37 -8.38
C PRO A 28 14.88 -4.35 -8.17
N GLY A 29 15.46 -5.50 -7.81
CA GLY A 29 16.87 -5.61 -7.47
C GLY A 29 17.09 -5.80 -5.97
N ARG A 30 18.29 -5.46 -5.47
CA ARG A 30 18.70 -5.69 -4.08
C ARG A 30 18.82 -4.41 -3.25
N GLY A 31 18.64 -3.23 -3.85
CA GLY A 31 18.83 -1.95 -3.18
C GLY A 31 18.06 -1.84 -1.86
N VAL A 32 18.61 -1.13 -0.91
CA VAL A 32 17.99 -0.83 0.39
C VAL A 32 16.67 -0.11 0.14
N PRO A 33 15.57 -0.48 0.79
CA PRO A 33 14.34 0.29 0.73
C PRO A 33 14.55 1.73 1.20
N THR A 34 13.98 2.67 0.48
CA THR A 34 14.12 4.10 0.79
C THR A 34 12.85 4.61 1.47
N ARG A 35 13.02 5.43 2.49
CA ARG A 35 11.91 6.12 3.14
C ARG A 35 11.21 7.04 2.15
N ILE A 36 9.90 7.12 2.24
CA ILE A 36 9.07 8.12 1.56
C ILE A 36 8.69 9.19 2.59
N ASP A 37 9.15 10.42 2.37
CA ASP A 37 8.84 11.52 3.27
C ASP A 37 7.44 12.08 3.00
N PRO A 38 6.72 12.58 4.04
CA PRO A 38 5.43 13.21 3.85
C PRO A 38 5.54 14.49 3.03
N PRO A 39 4.54 14.81 2.17
CA PRO A 39 4.60 15.95 1.26
C PRO A 39 4.68 17.31 1.96
N SER A 40 4.25 17.41 3.20
CA SER A 40 4.33 18.65 3.98
C SER A 40 4.49 18.36 5.47
N GLY A 41 5.61 18.76 6.04
CA GLY A 41 5.89 18.63 7.48
C GLY A 41 6.59 17.33 7.85
N HIS A 42 6.63 17.01 9.13
CA HIS A 42 7.48 15.95 9.69
C HIS A 42 6.75 14.62 9.89
N LEU A 43 5.43 14.58 9.78
CA LEU A 43 4.61 13.41 10.07
C LEU A 43 3.57 13.16 8.98
N TRP A 44 3.39 11.88 8.64
CA TRP A 44 2.28 11.43 7.83
C TRP A 44 0.94 11.57 8.57
N GLY A 45 -0.12 11.78 7.81
CA GLY A 45 -1.49 11.59 8.24
C GLY A 45 -2.19 10.65 7.26
N ARG A 46 -3.24 9.96 7.70
CA ARG A 46 -3.98 9.01 6.83
C ARG A 46 -4.54 9.65 5.57
N GLN A 47 -4.95 10.90 5.65
CA GLN A 47 -5.40 11.66 4.47
C GLN A 47 -4.27 11.87 3.47
N ALA A 48 -3.07 12.23 3.94
CA ALA A 48 -1.90 12.39 3.09
C ALA A 48 -1.43 11.06 2.46
N VAL A 49 -1.56 9.94 3.20
CA VAL A 49 -1.31 8.59 2.65
C VAL A 49 -2.31 8.26 1.55
N PHE A 50 -3.60 8.50 1.78
CA PHE A 50 -4.65 8.32 0.76
C PHE A 50 -4.33 9.10 -0.52
N GLU A 51 -4.05 10.38 -0.41
CA GLU A 51 -3.72 11.24 -1.54
C GLU A 51 -2.43 10.80 -2.26
N TRP A 52 -1.45 10.32 -1.49
CA TRP A 52 -0.22 9.78 -2.05
C TRP A 52 -0.50 8.49 -2.85
N LEU A 53 -1.33 7.58 -2.33
CA LEU A 53 -1.72 6.34 -3.00
C LEU A 53 -2.49 6.62 -4.29
N VAL A 54 -3.42 7.58 -4.29
CA VAL A 54 -4.15 7.99 -5.50
C VAL A 54 -3.16 8.49 -6.55
N ARG A 55 -2.27 9.43 -6.22
CA ARG A 55 -1.24 9.91 -7.16
C ARG A 55 -0.29 8.81 -7.64
N ALA A 56 0.08 7.87 -6.74
CA ALA A 56 0.97 6.76 -7.10
C ALA A 56 0.32 5.78 -8.09
N ALA A 57 -0.99 5.60 -8.03
CA ALA A 57 -1.75 4.83 -9.00
C ALA A 57 -1.86 5.56 -10.37
N ASP A 58 -2.05 6.88 -10.35
CA ASP A 58 -2.13 7.72 -11.54
C ASP A 58 -0.79 7.86 -12.24
N ALA A 59 0.32 8.02 -11.51
CA ALA A 59 1.67 8.10 -12.06
C ALA A 59 2.08 6.82 -12.83
N GLY A 60 1.45 5.68 -12.56
CA GLY A 60 1.51 4.50 -13.43
C GLY A 60 0.76 4.69 -14.74
N ASN A 61 -0.04 5.74 -14.88
CA ASN A 61 -0.81 6.08 -16.07
C ASN A 61 -0.16 7.19 -16.94
N ASP A 62 0.73 7.99 -16.35
CA ASP A 62 1.32 9.16 -17.02
C ASP A 62 2.77 8.85 -17.45
N THR A 63 2.94 8.33 -18.66
CA THR A 63 4.22 8.28 -19.36
C THR A 63 4.17 9.23 -20.56
N GLY A 64 3.89 10.50 -20.29
CA GLY A 64 3.88 11.50 -21.33
C GLY A 64 4.16 12.88 -20.78
N ASP A 65 5.34 13.36 -21.11
CA ASP A 65 5.78 14.75 -21.00
C ASP A 65 6.42 15.16 -19.66
N ALA A 66 7.64 14.66 -19.42
CA ALA A 66 8.61 15.44 -18.65
C ALA A 66 9.17 16.54 -19.55
N GLY A 67 8.37 17.54 -19.84
CA GLY A 67 8.84 18.80 -20.40
C GLY A 67 9.86 19.39 -19.43
N THR A 68 11.12 19.35 -19.79
CA THR A 68 12.18 20.12 -19.15
C THR A 68 11.88 21.59 -19.40
N ASP A 69 11.11 22.22 -18.50
CA ASP A 69 11.05 23.67 -18.41
C ASP A 69 12.37 24.17 -17.80
N THR A 70 13.38 24.31 -18.64
CA THR A 70 14.56 25.14 -18.36
C THR A 70 14.14 26.57 -18.54
N GLY A 71 13.53 27.17 -17.50
CA GLY A 71 13.28 28.60 -17.44
C GLY A 71 14.59 29.36 -17.61
N ASP A 72 14.83 29.84 -18.83
CA ASP A 72 15.87 30.80 -19.14
C ASP A 72 15.49 32.15 -18.52
N ALA A 73 16.25 32.55 -17.52
CA ALA A 73 16.16 33.86 -16.92
C ALA A 73 16.86 34.85 -17.85
N GLY A 74 16.14 35.33 -18.83
CA GLY A 74 16.57 36.41 -19.73
C GLY A 74 16.75 37.70 -18.97
N THR A 75 17.99 38.12 -18.76
CA THR A 75 18.35 39.49 -18.40
C THR A 75 18.21 40.39 -19.62
N ASP A 76 17.28 41.33 -19.53
CA ASP A 76 17.09 42.42 -20.46
C ASP A 76 18.27 43.39 -20.40
N THR A 77 18.99 43.54 -21.52
CA THR A 77 19.81 44.73 -21.81
C THR A 77 19.63 45.08 -23.26
N GLY A 78 18.85 46.17 -23.47
CA GLY A 78 18.68 46.73 -24.79
C GLY A 78 19.98 47.26 -25.38
N ASP A 79 20.13 47.13 -26.68
CA ASP A 79 20.79 48.16 -27.53
C ASP A 79 20.25 48.13 -28.95
N ALA A 80 20.16 49.33 -29.51
CA ALA A 80 19.59 49.66 -30.82
C ALA A 80 20.69 49.62 -31.89
N GLY A 81 20.40 49.10 -33.10
CA GLY A 81 21.33 49.28 -34.21
C GLY A 81 20.95 48.60 -35.53
N THR A 82 20.24 49.38 -36.38
CA THR A 82 20.33 49.52 -37.86
C THR A 82 20.69 48.34 -38.76
N ASP A 83 19.70 47.98 -39.60
CA ASP A 83 19.65 47.92 -41.06
C ASP A 83 20.87 47.42 -41.88
N THR A 84 20.64 46.42 -42.72
CA THR A 84 20.83 46.41 -44.19
C THR A 84 20.64 45.00 -44.76
N GLY A 85 19.89 44.95 -45.87
CA GLY A 85 19.50 43.69 -46.55
C GLY A 85 20.62 42.97 -47.27
N ASP A 86 20.35 41.77 -47.66
CA ASP A 86 20.66 41.28 -49.02
C ASP A 86 19.80 40.05 -49.38
N ALA A 87 19.40 39.98 -50.63
CA ALA A 87 18.60 38.97 -51.26
C ALA A 87 19.52 37.91 -51.88
N GLY A 88 19.28 36.65 -51.61
CA GLY A 88 19.96 35.53 -52.24
C GLY A 88 19.01 34.39 -52.54
N THR A 89 18.51 34.33 -53.78
CA THR A 89 17.86 33.17 -54.38
C THR A 89 18.88 32.07 -54.62
N ASP A 90 18.62 30.83 -54.22
CA ASP A 90 19.13 29.72 -55.02
C ASP A 90 18.16 28.51 -54.94
N THR A 91 17.91 27.94 -56.11
CA THR A 91 17.06 26.83 -56.46
C THR A 91 17.89 25.53 -56.41
N GLY A 92 17.43 24.53 -55.66
CA GLY A 92 18.04 23.20 -55.69
C GLY A 92 16.95 22.11 -55.68
N THR A 93 16.66 21.59 -56.84
CA THR A 93 15.87 20.36 -57.09
C THR A 93 16.63 19.13 -56.64
N GLY A 94 16.03 18.21 -55.90
CA GLY A 94 16.61 16.93 -55.54
C GLY A 94 15.56 15.90 -55.15
N THR A 95 15.29 15.09 -56.11
CA THR A 95 14.54 13.81 -56.25
C THR A 95 14.20 13.01 -55.02
N ASP A 96 12.96 12.65 -55.03
CA ASP A 96 12.17 11.56 -54.45
C ASP A 96 12.88 10.18 -54.48
N THR A 97 12.90 9.50 -53.34
CA THR A 97 12.88 8.03 -53.27
C THR A 97 12.08 7.59 -52.09
N GLY A 98 10.96 6.94 -52.38
CA GLY A 98 10.04 6.32 -51.43
C GLY A 98 10.72 5.23 -50.60
N GLY A 99 10.32 5.19 -49.35
CA GLY A 99 10.59 4.13 -48.41
C GLY A 99 9.39 3.92 -47.50
N ASP A 100 8.44 3.10 -47.94
CA ASP A 100 7.35 2.60 -47.13
C ASP A 100 7.94 1.82 -45.94
N GLY A 101 7.94 2.44 -44.78
CA GLY A 101 8.28 1.83 -43.49
C GLY A 101 7.11 2.01 -42.52
N ASN A 102 6.01 1.32 -42.79
CA ASN A 102 4.91 1.18 -41.83
C ASN A 102 5.39 0.35 -40.64
N GLY A 103 5.89 1.00 -39.62
CA GLY A 103 6.31 0.45 -38.36
C GLY A 103 5.72 1.24 -37.20
N ASN A 104 4.37 1.39 -37.19
CA ASN A 104 3.66 1.93 -36.04
C ASN A 104 3.57 0.83 -34.96
N GLY A 105 4.73 0.40 -34.46
CA GLY A 105 4.84 -0.29 -33.21
C GLY A 105 4.62 0.73 -32.11
N SER A 106 3.38 0.96 -31.72
CA SER A 106 3.04 1.61 -30.48
C SER A 106 3.81 0.89 -29.37
N ASN A 107 4.91 1.49 -28.94
CA ASN A 107 5.64 1.10 -27.76
C ASN A 107 4.72 1.40 -26.56
N GLU A 108 3.77 0.50 -26.31
CA GLU A 108 3.06 0.46 -25.04
C GLU A 108 4.11 0.16 -23.97
N SER A 109 4.77 1.22 -23.52
CA SER A 109 5.61 1.19 -22.33
C SER A 109 4.81 0.50 -21.25
N ALA A 110 5.25 -0.68 -20.84
CA ALA A 110 4.60 -1.48 -19.82
C ALA A 110 4.45 -0.60 -18.58
N ARG A 111 3.21 -0.13 -18.34
CA ARG A 111 2.90 0.74 -17.20
C ARG A 111 3.23 -0.02 -15.93
N GLY A 112 4.10 0.57 -15.11
CA GLY A 112 4.55 -0.02 -13.88
C GLY A 112 3.41 -0.15 -12.87
N SER A 113 3.25 -1.35 -12.30
CA SER A 113 2.30 -1.57 -11.21
C SER A 113 3.01 -1.50 -9.85
N ILE A 114 2.25 -1.08 -8.83
CA ILE A 114 2.76 -0.94 -7.46
C ILE A 114 2.10 -1.98 -6.53
N LEU A 115 2.93 -2.68 -5.75
CA LEU A 115 2.48 -3.52 -4.66
C LEU A 115 2.62 -2.75 -3.35
N VAL A 116 1.51 -2.55 -2.64
CA VAL A 116 1.46 -1.80 -1.39
C VAL A 116 1.01 -2.72 -0.26
N GLY A 117 1.87 -2.91 0.73
CA GLY A 117 1.53 -3.57 1.98
C GLY A 117 1.22 -2.57 3.07
N ILE A 118 0.12 -2.79 3.80
CA ILE A 118 -0.31 -1.89 4.87
C ILE A 118 -0.55 -2.70 6.14
N ASP A 119 0.01 -2.26 7.27
CA ASP A 119 -0.06 -2.98 8.56
C ASP A 119 -1.37 -2.71 9.29
N PHE A 120 -2.44 -3.27 8.78
CA PHE A 120 -3.73 -3.39 9.49
C PHE A 120 -4.55 -4.55 8.93
N ALA A 121 -5.49 -5.05 9.73
CA ALA A 121 -6.40 -6.12 9.30
C ALA A 121 -7.44 -5.59 8.30
N PHE A 122 -7.49 -6.18 7.11
CA PHE A 122 -8.40 -5.75 6.04
C PHE A 122 -9.86 -6.15 6.26
N ALA A 123 -10.11 -7.08 7.17
CA ALA A 123 -11.45 -7.44 7.64
C ALA A 123 -11.40 -7.95 9.09
N HIS A 124 -12.57 -8.19 9.66
CA HIS A 124 -12.74 -8.86 10.95
C HIS A 124 -12.84 -10.40 10.79
N PRO A 125 -12.73 -11.18 11.89
CA PRO A 125 -13.05 -12.59 11.89
C PRO A 125 -14.47 -12.85 11.39
N PHE A 126 -14.62 -13.86 10.53
CA PHE A 126 -15.90 -14.23 9.94
C PHE A 126 -16.14 -15.74 9.99
N CYS A 127 -15.12 -16.54 9.65
CA CYS A 127 -15.28 -17.98 9.37
C CYS A 127 -15.61 -18.81 10.60
N ASP A 128 -15.27 -18.35 11.78
CA ASP A 128 -15.55 -19.00 13.06
C ASP A 128 -17.05 -18.96 13.45
N GLU A 129 -17.78 -17.92 13.05
CA GLU A 129 -19.19 -17.71 13.41
C GLU A 129 -20.08 -17.41 12.19
N ASN A 130 -19.54 -17.48 10.96
CA ASN A 130 -20.20 -17.09 9.71
C ASN A 130 -20.76 -15.65 9.72
N ALA A 131 -20.19 -14.78 10.51
CA ALA A 131 -20.59 -13.37 10.61
C ALA A 131 -19.48 -12.50 11.19
N TYR A 132 -19.34 -11.27 10.72
CA TYR A 132 -18.45 -10.28 11.36
C TYR A 132 -18.97 -9.90 12.75
N TYR A 133 -20.29 -9.71 12.88
CA TYR A 133 -20.97 -9.35 14.14
C TYR A 133 -22.07 -10.37 14.42
N PRO A 134 -21.75 -11.54 15.02
CA PRO A 134 -22.68 -12.64 15.20
C PRO A 134 -23.90 -12.26 16.05
N GLY A 135 -25.10 -12.51 15.52
CA GLY A 135 -26.36 -12.19 16.18
C GLY A 135 -26.85 -10.75 15.97
N LEU A 136 -26.07 -9.87 15.33
CA LEU A 136 -26.52 -8.53 14.97
C LEU A 136 -27.35 -8.57 13.68
N ALA A 137 -28.56 -8.08 13.74
CA ALA A 137 -29.41 -7.92 12.54
C ALA A 137 -28.76 -6.91 11.57
N GLY A 138 -28.70 -7.27 10.29
CA GLY A 138 -28.07 -6.42 9.26
C GLY A 138 -26.54 -6.37 9.35
N THR A 139 -25.90 -7.37 9.96
CA THR A 139 -24.43 -7.51 9.92
C THR A 139 -23.93 -7.55 8.48
N PRO A 140 -22.81 -6.88 8.15
CA PRO A 140 -22.20 -6.99 6.82
C PRO A 140 -21.87 -8.44 6.47
N GLU A 141 -22.15 -8.84 5.22
CA GLU A 141 -21.94 -10.21 4.75
C GLU A 141 -20.72 -10.37 3.85
N THR A 142 -20.09 -9.28 3.47
CA THR A 142 -18.88 -9.27 2.64
C THR A 142 -17.86 -8.25 3.14
N PRO A 143 -16.58 -8.38 2.80
CA PRO A 143 -15.57 -7.37 3.16
C PRO A 143 -15.93 -5.96 2.64
N ALA A 144 -16.42 -5.85 1.42
CA ALA A 144 -16.83 -4.56 0.86
C ALA A 144 -18.01 -3.94 1.64
N ALA A 145 -19.00 -4.76 2.03
CA ALA A 145 -20.09 -4.30 2.88
C ALA A 145 -19.61 -3.91 4.30
N LEU A 146 -18.61 -4.61 4.84
CA LEU A 146 -17.97 -4.25 6.10
C LEU A 146 -17.30 -2.88 6.02
N TRP A 147 -16.52 -2.63 4.97
CA TRP A 147 -15.84 -1.35 4.75
C TRP A 147 -16.83 -0.20 4.59
N GLN A 148 -17.89 -0.42 3.80
CA GLN A 148 -18.99 0.54 3.64
C GLN A 148 -19.68 0.85 4.98
N CYS A 149 -20.05 -0.20 5.74
CA CYS A 149 -20.70 -0.04 7.06
C CYS A 149 -19.85 0.81 8.01
N ILE A 150 -18.54 0.52 8.11
CA ILE A 150 -17.62 1.29 8.95
C ILE A 150 -17.50 2.73 8.44
N ALA A 151 -17.42 2.93 7.12
CA ALA A 151 -17.35 4.26 6.53
C ALA A 151 -18.59 5.09 6.83
N ASP A 152 -19.79 4.50 6.72
CA ASP A 152 -21.07 5.16 6.97
C ASP A 152 -21.24 5.56 8.44
N ILE A 153 -20.93 4.65 9.36
CA ILE A 153 -20.99 4.90 10.80
C ILE A 153 -20.01 6.00 11.19
N CYS A 154 -18.79 5.97 10.63
CA CYS A 154 -17.74 6.91 10.97
C CYS A 154 -17.64 8.13 10.04
N LYS A 155 -18.66 8.41 9.21
CA LYS A 155 -18.63 9.48 8.21
C LYS A 155 -18.30 10.87 8.76
N ASN A 156 -18.62 11.13 10.02
CA ASN A 156 -18.35 12.39 10.73
C ASN A 156 -17.00 12.38 11.47
N ASP A 157 -16.31 11.24 11.54
CA ASP A 157 -14.96 11.16 12.10
C ASP A 157 -13.95 11.68 11.06
N GLY A 158 -13.17 12.69 11.41
CA GLY A 158 -12.12 13.23 10.53
C GLY A 158 -10.95 12.26 10.32
N HIS A 159 -10.17 12.49 9.26
CA HIS A 159 -8.89 11.82 9.02
C HIS A 159 -8.96 10.28 9.00
N PHE A 160 -10.01 9.71 8.43
CA PHE A 160 -10.29 8.27 8.43
C PHE A 160 -10.36 7.63 9.83
N TYR A 161 -10.48 8.38 10.91
CA TYR A 161 -10.60 7.79 12.24
C TYR A 161 -11.88 6.96 12.37
N GLY A 162 -11.76 5.77 13.01
CA GLY A 162 -12.86 4.81 13.13
C GLY A 162 -13.57 4.80 14.50
N GLY A 163 -13.42 5.86 15.30
CA GLY A 163 -13.84 5.86 16.70
C GLY A 163 -15.34 5.86 16.96
N ALA A 164 -16.15 6.31 15.98
CA ALA A 164 -17.61 6.26 16.09
C ALA A 164 -18.15 4.83 16.19
N MET A 165 -17.46 3.83 15.65
CA MET A 165 -17.83 2.42 15.78
C MET A 165 -18.00 1.96 17.23
N PHE A 166 -17.16 2.47 18.14
CA PHE A 166 -17.21 2.08 19.56
C PHE A 166 -18.47 2.60 20.30
N ALA A 167 -19.18 3.55 19.71
CA ALA A 167 -20.41 4.10 20.25
C ALA A 167 -21.65 3.78 19.38
N ALA A 168 -21.44 3.07 18.26
CA ALA A 168 -22.51 2.73 17.33
C ALA A 168 -23.46 1.70 17.98
N PRO A 169 -24.78 1.93 18.00
CA PRO A 169 -25.74 0.99 18.56
C PRO A 169 -25.59 -0.40 17.93
N GLY A 170 -25.53 -1.43 18.78
CA GLY A 170 -25.33 -2.83 18.37
C GLY A 170 -23.87 -3.16 18.02
N PHE A 171 -23.16 -2.33 17.26
CA PHE A 171 -21.77 -2.59 16.86
C PHE A 171 -20.77 -2.38 17.99
N GLY A 172 -20.94 -1.32 18.79
CA GLY A 172 -20.03 -1.00 19.89
C GLY A 172 -19.87 -2.10 20.93
N ASP A 173 -20.88 -2.96 21.06
CA ASP A 173 -20.92 -4.08 22.01
C ASP A 173 -19.95 -5.22 21.68
N TYR A 174 -19.45 -5.26 20.46
CA TYR A 174 -18.42 -6.25 20.04
C TYR A 174 -16.99 -5.79 20.32
N TYR A 175 -16.76 -4.52 20.62
CA TYR A 175 -15.42 -3.98 20.79
C TYR A 175 -15.06 -3.78 22.26
N LEU A 176 -14.01 -4.47 22.71
CA LEU A 176 -13.38 -4.15 23.99
C LEU A 176 -12.64 -2.81 23.82
N SER A 177 -13.27 -1.72 24.28
CA SER A 177 -12.80 -0.35 24.01
C SER A 177 -12.76 0.48 25.31
N PRO A 178 -12.07 1.65 25.33
CA PRO A 178 -12.08 2.54 26.46
C PRO A 178 -13.48 3.02 26.85
N ARG A 179 -14.44 2.98 25.92
CA ARG A 179 -15.85 3.34 26.17
C ARG A 179 -16.69 2.17 26.65
N ASN A 180 -16.28 0.95 26.37
CA ASN A 180 -17.03 -0.26 26.69
C ASN A 180 -16.10 -1.37 27.17
N HIS A 181 -15.68 -1.30 28.44
CA HIS A 181 -14.84 -2.33 29.08
C HIS A 181 -15.59 -3.64 29.32
N GLY A 182 -16.92 -3.58 29.39
CA GLY A 182 -17.79 -4.73 29.64
C GLY A 182 -18.37 -5.35 28.37
N ALA A 183 -18.04 -4.83 27.20
CA ALA A 183 -18.52 -5.21 25.86
C ALA A 183 -19.25 -6.58 25.84
N PRO A 184 -20.59 -6.65 25.88
CA PRO A 184 -21.33 -7.88 26.17
C PRO A 184 -21.16 -8.96 25.09
N HIS A 185 -20.84 -8.53 23.86
CA HIS A 185 -20.62 -9.41 22.73
C HIS A 185 -19.12 -9.55 22.36
N TYR A 186 -18.23 -8.90 23.12
CA TYR A 186 -16.80 -9.05 22.88
C TYR A 186 -16.34 -10.49 23.11
N ARG A 187 -15.65 -11.01 22.12
CA ARG A 187 -14.88 -12.26 22.19
C ARG A 187 -13.52 -12.04 21.56
N SER A 188 -12.50 -12.72 22.08
CA SER A 188 -11.15 -12.69 21.51
C SER A 188 -11.09 -13.56 20.25
N ARG A 189 -11.93 -13.24 19.26
CA ARG A 189 -11.97 -13.92 17.97
C ARG A 189 -10.71 -13.61 17.16
N ARG A 190 -10.25 -14.60 16.41
CA ARG A 190 -9.08 -14.46 15.54
C ARG A 190 -9.43 -14.94 14.15
N ARG A 191 -8.92 -14.22 13.16
CA ARG A 191 -8.99 -14.60 11.76
C ARG A 191 -8.09 -15.82 11.51
N VAL A 192 -8.38 -16.57 10.46
CA VAL A 192 -7.55 -17.72 10.03
C VAL A 192 -6.12 -17.25 9.74
N ALA A 193 -5.93 -16.05 9.15
CA ALA A 193 -4.62 -15.45 8.91
C ALA A 193 -3.79 -15.24 10.20
N GLU A 194 -4.43 -14.79 11.28
CA GLU A 194 -3.78 -14.58 12.57
C GLU A 194 -3.37 -15.89 13.25
N LEU A 195 -4.18 -16.93 13.06
CA LEU A 195 -3.86 -18.29 13.57
C LEU A 195 -2.70 -18.90 12.78
N ALA A 196 -2.67 -18.73 11.46
CA ALA A 196 -1.56 -19.19 10.60
C ALA A 196 -0.26 -18.43 10.92
N ALA A 197 -0.31 -17.11 11.09
CA ALA A 197 0.85 -16.33 11.50
C ALA A 197 1.38 -16.78 12.89
N LYS A 198 0.49 -17.08 13.82
CA LYS A 198 0.85 -17.63 15.14
C LYS A 198 1.58 -18.96 15.04
N ALA A 199 1.12 -19.86 14.17
CA ALA A 199 1.73 -21.17 13.98
C ALA A 199 3.14 -21.07 13.41
N SER A 200 3.41 -20.05 12.59
CA SER A 200 4.70 -19.84 11.92
C SER A 200 5.69 -19.02 12.74
N ALA A 201 5.21 -18.02 13.51
CA ALA A 201 6.07 -17.09 14.24
C ALA A 201 5.33 -16.37 15.38
N ARG A 202 4.47 -15.39 15.05
CA ARG A 202 3.75 -14.55 16.03
C ARG A 202 2.36 -14.20 15.52
N ALA A 203 1.37 -14.12 16.42
CA ALA A 203 0.02 -13.68 16.08
C ALA A 203 -0.13 -12.17 16.28
N PRO A 204 -0.78 -11.48 15.34
CA PRO A 204 -1.34 -10.16 15.60
C PRO A 204 -2.39 -10.22 16.72
N SER A 205 -2.72 -9.07 17.31
CA SER A 205 -3.81 -8.97 18.27
C SER A 205 -5.18 -9.08 17.60
N PRO A 206 -6.23 -9.54 18.34
CA PRO A 206 -7.59 -9.62 17.80
C PRO A 206 -8.14 -8.27 17.35
N THR A 207 -8.82 -8.25 16.20
CA THR A 207 -9.30 -7.00 15.57
C THR A 207 -10.45 -6.30 16.33
N PHE A 208 -11.10 -6.96 17.29
CA PHE A 208 -12.11 -6.37 18.17
C PHE A 208 -11.53 -5.78 19.47
N LYS A 209 -10.20 -5.82 19.64
CA LYS A 209 -9.54 -5.27 20.83
C LYS A 209 -9.08 -3.84 20.54
N ALA A 210 -9.67 -2.86 21.21
CA ALA A 210 -9.39 -1.44 21.10
C ALA A 210 -8.76 -0.81 22.35
N ILE A 211 -8.18 -1.64 23.21
CA ILE A 211 -7.48 -1.21 24.44
C ILE A 211 -6.11 -1.88 24.53
N GLY A 212 -5.19 -1.22 25.25
CA GLY A 212 -3.82 -1.72 25.45
C GLY A 212 -2.86 -1.27 24.35
N ALA A 213 -1.59 -1.58 24.54
CA ALA A 213 -0.51 -1.18 23.63
C ALA A 213 -0.59 -1.90 22.27
N ASP A 214 -1.21 -3.05 22.23
CA ASP A 214 -1.42 -3.90 21.06
C ASP A 214 -2.84 -3.74 20.45
N ASN A 215 -3.40 -2.53 20.55
CA ASN A 215 -4.70 -2.19 19.99
C ASN A 215 -4.63 -2.12 18.46
N VAL A 216 -5.25 -3.09 17.78
CA VAL A 216 -5.34 -3.12 16.31
C VAL A 216 -6.70 -2.67 15.77
N ALA A 217 -7.74 -2.63 16.63
CA ALA A 217 -9.10 -2.31 16.18
C ALA A 217 -9.20 -0.92 15.54
N THR A 218 -8.62 0.10 16.19
CA THR A 218 -8.67 1.48 15.68
C THR A 218 -7.91 1.64 14.38
N GLY A 219 -6.76 1.00 14.25
CA GLY A 219 -5.96 0.96 13.02
C GLY A 219 -6.70 0.28 11.88
N SER A 220 -7.28 -0.90 12.16
CA SER A 220 -8.03 -1.67 11.16
C SER A 220 -9.26 -0.94 10.66
N MET A 221 -10.06 -0.33 11.55
CA MET A 221 -11.22 0.46 11.13
C MET A 221 -10.84 1.69 10.32
N ALA A 222 -9.77 2.39 10.70
CA ALA A 222 -9.25 3.52 9.93
C ALA A 222 -8.77 3.08 8.55
N GLY A 223 -8.08 1.95 8.48
CA GLY A 223 -7.59 1.36 7.23
C GLY A 223 -8.71 0.87 6.32
N MET A 224 -9.74 0.19 6.87
CA MET A 224 -10.91 -0.26 6.10
C MET A 224 -11.66 0.92 5.48
N ARG A 225 -11.80 2.06 6.21
CA ARG A 225 -12.35 3.30 5.65
C ARG A 225 -11.51 3.84 4.49
N MET A 226 -10.19 3.78 4.62
CA MET A 226 -9.28 4.21 3.55
C MET A 226 -9.39 3.28 2.34
N ILE A 227 -9.43 1.95 2.52
CA ILE A 227 -9.64 1.00 1.40
C ILE A 227 -10.95 1.31 0.69
N HIS A 228 -12.04 1.53 1.45
CA HIS A 228 -13.33 1.89 0.87
C HIS A 228 -13.24 3.16 0.00
N ALA A 229 -12.58 4.20 0.50
CA ALA A 229 -12.37 5.44 -0.26
C ALA A 229 -11.48 5.24 -1.49
N LEU A 230 -10.40 4.46 -1.38
CA LEU A 230 -9.54 4.12 -2.53
C LEU A 230 -10.29 3.35 -3.62
N LYS A 231 -11.17 2.41 -3.22
CA LYS A 231 -12.04 1.70 -4.18
C LYS A 231 -13.06 2.62 -4.84
N ALA A 232 -13.59 3.59 -4.12
CA ALA A 232 -14.50 4.59 -4.68
C ALA A 232 -13.79 5.52 -5.69
N GLU A 233 -12.55 5.92 -5.40
CA GLU A 233 -11.76 6.85 -6.22
C GLU A 233 -11.12 6.17 -7.44
N LEU A 234 -10.50 5.01 -7.23
CA LEU A 234 -9.67 4.35 -8.24
C LEU A 234 -10.37 3.19 -8.98
N GLY A 235 -11.52 2.73 -8.48
CA GLY A 235 -12.27 1.62 -9.09
C GLY A 235 -11.41 0.37 -9.29
N ASP A 236 -11.33 -0.11 -10.54
CA ASP A 236 -10.58 -1.30 -10.92
C ASP A 236 -9.07 -1.05 -11.05
N ALA A 237 -8.62 0.20 -11.00
CA ALA A 237 -7.19 0.53 -10.96
C ALA A 237 -6.53 0.09 -9.64
N VAL A 238 -7.31 -0.16 -8.58
CA VAL A 238 -6.82 -0.76 -7.33
C VAL A 238 -7.50 -2.10 -7.05
N ALA A 239 -6.70 -3.14 -6.79
CA ALA A 239 -7.15 -4.44 -6.32
C ALA A 239 -6.73 -4.67 -4.87
N VAL A 240 -7.54 -5.37 -4.08
CA VAL A 240 -7.27 -5.70 -2.68
C VAL A 240 -7.15 -7.22 -2.54
N TRP A 241 -5.95 -7.73 -2.45
CA TRP A 241 -5.69 -9.16 -2.31
C TRP A 241 -5.81 -9.61 -0.84
N PRO A 242 -6.34 -10.81 -0.57
CA PRO A 242 -6.93 -11.79 -1.47
C PRO A 242 -8.44 -11.62 -1.64
N LEU A 243 -9.03 -10.56 -1.13
CA LEU A 243 -10.46 -10.27 -1.15
C LEU A 243 -11.00 -10.03 -2.59
N GLN A 244 -10.09 -9.71 -3.50
CA GLN A 244 -10.33 -9.62 -4.93
C GLN A 244 -9.29 -10.48 -5.67
N PRO A 245 -9.67 -11.17 -6.76
CA PRO A 245 -8.71 -11.95 -7.52
C PRO A 245 -7.68 -11.01 -8.17
N VAL A 246 -6.40 -11.30 -7.91
CA VAL A 246 -5.27 -10.65 -8.57
C VAL A 246 -4.60 -11.73 -9.41
N SER A 247 -4.59 -11.57 -10.73
CA SER A 247 -3.86 -12.45 -11.62
C SER A 247 -2.57 -11.76 -12.06
N PRO A 248 -1.42 -12.09 -11.47
CA PRO A 248 -0.13 -11.52 -11.88
C PRO A 248 0.41 -12.14 -13.19
N ALA A 249 -0.20 -13.21 -13.69
CA ALA A 249 0.20 -13.90 -14.90
C ALA A 249 -0.87 -13.76 -16.00
N ARG A 250 -0.46 -13.25 -17.17
CA ARG A 250 -1.22 -13.43 -18.39
C ARG A 250 -1.40 -14.94 -18.64
N PRO A 251 -2.61 -15.52 -18.67
CA PRO A 251 -2.78 -16.81 -19.26
C PRO A 251 -2.61 -16.64 -20.79
N VAL A 252 -1.57 -17.22 -21.33
CA VAL A 252 -1.47 -17.44 -22.78
C VAL A 252 -2.44 -18.57 -23.08
N SER A 253 -3.71 -18.26 -23.32
CA SER A 253 -4.67 -19.21 -23.87
C SER A 253 -5.17 -18.65 -25.19
N PRO A 254 -5.07 -19.40 -26.31
CA PRO A 254 -5.40 -18.91 -27.65
C PRO A 254 -6.90 -18.98 -27.99
N ALA A 255 -7.79 -18.78 -27.05
CA ALA A 255 -9.23 -18.90 -27.30
C ALA A 255 -9.97 -17.62 -26.90
N ARG A 256 -10.28 -16.82 -27.94
CA ARG A 256 -11.16 -15.65 -28.01
C ARG A 256 -10.68 -14.34 -27.39
N PRO A 257 -10.65 -13.24 -28.18
CA PRO A 257 -10.34 -11.91 -27.66
C PRO A 257 -11.57 -11.31 -26.95
N VAL A 258 -11.73 -11.65 -25.70
CA VAL A 258 -12.37 -10.72 -24.75
C VAL A 258 -11.24 -9.72 -24.44
N SER A 259 -11.47 -8.43 -24.60
CA SER A 259 -10.48 -7.41 -24.29
C SER A 259 -9.84 -7.75 -22.94
N PRO A 260 -8.52 -7.97 -22.87
CA PRO A 260 -7.89 -8.33 -21.61
C PRO A 260 -8.14 -7.21 -20.62
N ALA A 261 -8.82 -7.51 -19.52
CA ALA A 261 -8.99 -6.57 -18.44
C ALA A 261 -7.58 -6.06 -18.07
N ARG A 262 -7.42 -4.75 -18.10
CA ARG A 262 -6.13 -4.11 -17.80
C ARG A 262 -5.71 -4.51 -16.39
N PRO A 263 -4.45 -4.91 -16.15
CA PRO A 263 -4.00 -5.22 -14.80
C PRO A 263 -4.16 -3.98 -13.91
N PRO A 264 -4.48 -4.14 -12.62
CA PRO A 264 -4.59 -3.02 -11.71
C PRO A 264 -3.26 -2.25 -11.63
N ALA A 265 -3.34 -0.93 -11.57
CA ALA A 265 -2.18 -0.07 -11.36
C ALA A 265 -1.58 -0.26 -9.96
N MET A 266 -2.42 -0.65 -8.99
CA MET A 266 -2.05 -0.88 -7.61
C MET A 266 -2.68 -2.16 -7.06
N VAL A 267 -1.90 -2.94 -6.32
CA VAL A 267 -2.40 -4.06 -5.51
C VAL A 267 -2.12 -3.77 -4.04
N LEU A 268 -3.16 -3.79 -3.23
CA LEU A 268 -3.06 -3.68 -1.77
C LEU A 268 -3.01 -5.08 -1.16
N VAL A 269 -2.11 -5.28 -0.21
CA VAL A 269 -1.98 -6.51 0.59
C VAL A 269 -1.87 -6.15 2.07
N GLU A 270 -2.41 -6.99 2.93
CA GLU A 270 -2.20 -6.88 4.37
C GLU A 270 -0.80 -7.38 4.72
N ILE A 271 -0.09 -6.62 5.55
CA ILE A 271 1.22 -7.01 6.07
C ILE A 271 1.19 -7.10 7.60
N PHE A 272 2.20 -7.76 8.15
CA PHE A 272 2.47 -7.80 9.57
C PHE A 272 3.99 -7.77 9.80
N PRO A 273 4.60 -6.58 9.97
CA PRO A 273 6.04 -6.40 10.02
C PRO A 273 6.73 -7.27 11.07
N SER A 274 6.13 -7.41 12.25
CA SER A 274 6.63 -8.29 13.30
C SER A 274 6.78 -9.74 12.84
N TYR A 275 5.89 -10.22 11.96
CA TYR A 275 6.03 -11.53 11.33
C TYR A 275 7.28 -11.60 10.44
N TYR A 276 7.55 -10.57 9.67
CA TYR A 276 8.71 -10.55 8.77
C TYR A 276 10.05 -10.57 9.52
N PHE A 277 10.15 -9.88 10.65
CA PHE A 277 11.32 -9.98 11.53
C PHE A 277 11.48 -11.41 12.07
N HIS A 278 10.42 -11.99 12.58
CA HIS A 278 10.48 -13.38 13.10
C HIS A 278 10.78 -14.41 12.01
N ALA A 279 10.23 -14.25 10.81
CA ALA A 279 10.53 -15.12 9.68
C ALA A 279 12.00 -15.00 9.22
N ALA A 280 12.63 -13.84 9.46
CA ALA A 280 14.07 -13.61 9.28
C ALA A 280 14.92 -14.20 10.44
N GLY A 281 14.30 -14.84 11.43
CA GLY A 281 15.01 -15.36 12.62
C GLY A 281 15.38 -14.29 13.66
N LEU A 282 14.76 -13.10 13.56
CA LEU A 282 15.07 -11.95 14.40
C LEU A 282 13.90 -11.63 15.34
N ASN A 283 14.22 -11.11 16.52
CA ASN A 283 13.21 -10.62 17.46
C ASN A 283 13.36 -9.10 17.58
N PRO A 284 12.41 -8.29 17.08
CA PRO A 284 12.46 -6.84 17.16
C PRO A 284 12.22 -6.39 18.62
N ALA A 285 13.25 -6.50 19.45
CA ALA A 285 13.22 -5.92 20.78
C ALA A 285 13.26 -4.38 20.68
N ARG A 286 12.74 -3.73 21.73
CA ARG A 286 12.78 -2.26 21.82
C ARG A 286 14.22 -1.78 21.63
N ASN A 287 14.44 -0.80 20.76
CA ASN A 287 15.71 -0.23 20.32
C ASN A 287 16.56 -1.09 19.34
N ALA A 288 16.22 -2.34 19.05
CA ALA A 288 16.93 -3.12 18.04
C ALA A 288 16.82 -2.48 16.64
N ALA A 289 15.68 -1.87 16.35
CA ALA A 289 15.42 -1.22 15.07
C ALA A 289 16.30 0.00 14.77
N ALA A 290 16.96 0.59 15.78
CA ALA A 290 17.93 1.67 15.60
C ALA A 290 19.37 1.15 15.39
N ASP A 291 19.61 -0.15 15.54
CA ASP A 291 20.92 -0.76 15.34
C ASP A 291 21.15 -1.10 13.86
N PRO A 292 22.18 -0.51 13.21
CA PRO A 292 22.45 -0.77 11.80
C PRO A 292 22.75 -2.25 11.50
N GLY A 293 23.37 -2.97 12.43
CA GLY A 293 23.69 -4.40 12.27
C GLY A 293 22.41 -5.25 12.28
N PHE A 294 21.50 -4.96 13.20
CA PHE A 294 20.18 -5.61 13.25
C PHE A 294 19.38 -5.37 11.98
N MET A 295 19.27 -4.12 11.54
CA MET A 295 18.54 -3.77 10.32
C MET A 295 19.18 -4.37 9.07
N THR A 296 20.51 -4.38 8.99
CA THR A 296 21.23 -5.06 7.89
C THR A 296 20.90 -6.55 7.86
N ALA A 297 20.92 -7.24 9.00
CA ALA A 297 20.57 -8.65 9.07
C ALA A 297 19.11 -8.90 8.63
N ALA A 298 18.18 -8.05 9.08
CA ALA A 298 16.77 -8.13 8.72
C ALA A 298 16.56 -7.96 7.20
N LEU A 299 17.15 -6.94 6.62
CA LEU A 299 17.04 -6.65 5.18
C LEU A 299 17.70 -7.72 4.31
N ASN A 300 18.88 -8.23 4.71
CA ASN A 300 19.58 -9.30 4.01
C ASN A 300 18.75 -10.59 3.96
N ALA A 301 18.04 -10.93 5.01
CA ALA A 301 17.15 -12.09 5.05
C ALA A 301 16.04 -12.01 3.98
N TRP A 302 15.64 -10.80 3.58
CA TRP A 302 14.67 -10.56 2.52
C TRP A 302 15.33 -10.16 1.19
N GLY A 303 16.60 -10.50 0.99
CA GLY A 303 17.32 -10.31 -0.27
C GLY A 303 17.63 -8.86 -0.61
N SER A 304 17.54 -7.93 0.33
CA SER A 304 17.99 -6.54 0.21
C SER A 304 19.45 -6.42 0.64
N ASP A 305 20.11 -5.38 0.16
CA ASP A 305 21.36 -4.91 0.72
C ASP A 305 21.10 -4.29 2.12
N GLY A 306 22.14 -4.26 2.97
CA GLY A 306 22.04 -3.70 4.31
C GLY A 306 22.10 -2.18 4.33
N VAL A 307 21.69 -1.59 5.46
CA VAL A 307 21.83 -0.16 5.71
C VAL A 307 23.30 0.21 5.97
N GLY A 308 23.66 1.49 5.75
CA GLY A 308 24.99 2.02 6.11
C GLY A 308 25.23 2.04 7.60
N ALA A 309 26.50 2.14 8.01
CA ALA A 309 26.87 2.25 9.42
C ALA A 309 26.37 3.55 10.09
N ASP A 310 26.03 4.53 9.28
CA ASP A 310 25.45 5.82 9.68
C ASP A 310 23.92 5.83 9.71
N TYR A 311 23.30 4.67 9.53
CA TYR A 311 21.84 4.54 9.60
C TYR A 311 21.33 5.04 10.95
N ALA A 312 20.39 5.98 10.87
CA ALA A 312 19.65 6.48 12.02
C ALA A 312 18.18 6.72 11.59
N PRO A 313 17.23 6.06 12.25
CA PRO A 313 15.81 6.28 11.96
C PRO A 313 15.40 7.72 12.31
N ARG A 314 14.48 8.28 11.52
CA ARG A 314 13.99 9.65 11.69
C ARG A 314 12.58 9.64 12.30
N GLY A 315 12.42 9.41 13.52
CA GLY A 315 11.11 9.36 14.16
C GLY A 315 11.02 8.17 15.11
N SER A 316 9.91 7.46 15.11
CA SER A 316 9.84 6.19 15.83
C SER A 316 10.68 5.15 15.10
N ASP A 317 11.74 4.69 15.77
CA ASP A 317 12.70 3.72 15.24
C ASP A 317 12.00 2.44 14.76
N VAL A 318 11.01 1.98 15.52
CA VAL A 318 10.28 0.74 15.23
C VAL A 318 9.43 0.90 13.99
N ASP A 319 8.66 1.98 13.90
CA ASP A 319 7.69 2.19 12.82
C ASP A 319 8.40 2.39 11.46
N GLU A 320 9.58 3.07 11.45
CA GLU A 320 10.38 3.18 10.23
C GLU A 320 10.98 1.84 9.81
N ALA A 321 11.48 1.06 10.77
CA ALA A 321 12.01 -0.28 10.50
C ALA A 321 10.92 -1.23 10.00
N ASP A 322 9.71 -1.15 10.55
CA ASP A 322 8.55 -1.93 10.14
C ASP A 322 8.16 -1.63 8.68
N ALA A 323 8.18 -0.36 8.27
CA ALA A 323 7.96 0.03 6.89
C ALA A 323 9.08 -0.48 5.96
N MET A 324 10.35 -0.36 6.37
CA MET A 324 11.51 -0.79 5.56
C MET A 324 11.55 -2.30 5.35
N ILE A 325 11.43 -3.09 6.43
CA ILE A 325 11.43 -4.56 6.29
C ILE A 325 10.24 -5.04 5.45
N SER A 326 9.10 -4.37 5.59
CA SER A 326 7.91 -4.70 4.80
C SER A 326 8.12 -4.46 3.31
N ALA A 327 8.72 -3.35 2.91
CA ALA A 327 9.02 -3.08 1.50
C ALA A 327 10.00 -4.13 0.92
N ALA A 328 11.02 -4.53 1.69
CA ALA A 328 11.96 -5.58 1.29
C ALA A 328 11.28 -6.95 1.19
N ALA A 329 10.46 -7.32 2.19
CA ALA A 329 9.72 -8.57 2.22
C ALA A 329 8.72 -8.67 1.06
N LEU A 330 7.96 -7.60 0.78
CA LEU A 330 7.04 -7.55 -0.36
C LEU A 330 7.75 -7.83 -1.69
N ARG A 331 8.90 -7.19 -1.93
CA ARG A 331 9.71 -7.43 -3.13
C ARG A 331 10.16 -8.88 -3.24
N HIS A 332 10.63 -9.46 -2.15
CA HIS A 332 11.11 -10.83 -2.11
C HIS A 332 9.97 -11.84 -2.31
N ILE A 333 8.90 -11.69 -1.53
CA ILE A 333 7.75 -12.59 -1.54
C ILE A 333 7.05 -12.56 -2.90
N ALA A 334 6.82 -11.37 -3.46
CA ALA A 334 6.13 -11.24 -4.76
C ALA A 334 6.86 -11.92 -5.92
N ALA A 335 8.16 -12.19 -5.79
CA ALA A 335 8.95 -12.96 -6.73
C ALA A 335 8.89 -14.47 -6.47
N THR A 336 8.34 -14.92 -5.35
CA THR A 336 8.29 -16.33 -4.94
C THR A 336 7.10 -17.03 -5.61
N PRO A 337 7.31 -18.19 -6.27
CA PRO A 337 6.18 -18.94 -6.82
C PRO A 337 5.14 -19.31 -5.75
N GLY A 338 3.86 -19.13 -6.10
CA GLY A 338 2.75 -19.48 -5.20
C GLY A 338 2.42 -18.45 -4.12
N CYS A 339 3.13 -17.32 -4.02
CA CYS A 339 2.89 -16.28 -3.01
C CYS A 339 1.48 -15.66 -3.06
N TRP A 340 0.78 -15.82 -4.18
CA TRP A 340 -0.60 -15.34 -4.37
C TRP A 340 -1.67 -16.39 -4.00
N GLN A 341 -1.26 -17.53 -3.45
CA GLN A 341 -2.20 -18.51 -2.91
C GLN A 341 -2.69 -18.06 -1.54
N ALA A 342 -3.96 -18.27 -1.27
CA ALA A 342 -4.58 -18.01 0.02
C ALA A 342 -5.69 -19.06 0.26
N PRO A 343 -5.98 -19.45 1.52
CA PRO A 343 -7.07 -20.37 1.82
C PRO A 343 -8.43 -19.73 1.49
N GLN A 344 -9.45 -20.57 1.32
CA GLN A 344 -10.81 -20.08 0.99
C GLN A 344 -11.33 -19.06 2.02
N ALA A 345 -11.01 -19.22 3.29
CA ALA A 345 -11.37 -18.29 4.37
C ALA A 345 -10.88 -16.85 4.12
N ALA A 346 -9.78 -16.70 3.42
CA ALA A 346 -9.18 -15.41 3.12
C ALA A 346 -10.06 -14.50 2.26
N ALA A 347 -10.99 -15.06 1.50
CA ALA A 347 -11.97 -14.29 0.73
C ALA A 347 -12.90 -13.44 1.61
N MET A 348 -13.07 -13.81 2.88
CA MET A 348 -13.90 -13.09 3.85
C MET A 348 -13.11 -12.33 4.89
N GLU A 349 -11.93 -12.83 5.28
CA GLU A 349 -11.17 -12.32 6.42
C GLU A 349 -9.89 -11.58 6.04
N GLY A 350 -9.49 -11.62 4.75
CA GLY A 350 -8.16 -11.19 4.33
C GLY A 350 -7.08 -12.24 4.65
N TRP A 351 -5.86 -11.95 4.24
CA TRP A 351 -4.70 -12.81 4.48
C TRP A 351 -3.44 -11.95 4.61
N ILE A 352 -2.57 -12.27 5.56
CA ILE A 352 -1.29 -11.61 5.71
C ILE A 352 -0.35 -12.11 4.63
N PHE A 353 0.14 -11.21 3.77
CA PHE A 353 0.98 -11.55 2.64
C PHE A 353 2.32 -12.16 3.09
N GLY A 354 2.63 -13.34 2.55
CA GLY A 354 3.82 -14.11 2.93
C GLY A 354 3.66 -15.08 4.08
N VAL A 355 2.53 -15.09 4.78
CA VAL A 355 2.20 -16.15 5.73
C VAL A 355 1.85 -17.41 4.94
N PRO A 356 2.43 -18.60 5.25
CA PRO A 356 2.13 -19.84 4.57
C PRO A 356 0.65 -20.25 4.66
N VAL A 357 0.15 -20.90 3.61
CA VAL A 357 -1.22 -21.46 3.52
C VAL A 357 -1.27 -22.84 4.11
#